data_c80493d36ecddd0a3f0607a348c1beab
#
_entry.id   c80493d36ecddd0a3f0607a348c1beab
#
_cell.length_a   1.000
_cell.length_b   1.000
_cell.length_c   1.000
_cell.angle_alpha   90.00
_cell.angle_beta   90.00
_cell.angle_gamma   90.00
#
_symmetry.space_group_name_H-M   'P 1'
#
loop_
_entity.id
_entity.type
_entity.pdbx_description
1 polymer ?
#
loop_
_entity_poly.entity_id
_entity_poly.type
_entity_poly.pdbx_seq_one_letter_code
_entity_poly.pdbx_strand_id
1 'polypeptide(L)'
;STRKFLTFGIESTSYKAARAKLLSIKNDVIKGFKAFGVEAKHLDGRQRLEALYYALNPYRNSPFIFDWDSMLHAGMDTKDSISPSSLKFNKADFEIGNAYGAVWGINILAGELSDEILKDFLEMQNLFCVNIHVDPLDQIAALKFVKKKLTNVEQMKIDEQKKASQSGFDPDILPPAIKMYIEDIEKLLVDLNSKNERLFHISISLRAYAKSKKELKLLSEMLKRVCQKNNCTMFPYDYRQEQTLVSTLPLCYNKIPVRREMHTSGIAIFVPFTTKELFQDGQATYYGINTLSGNMIRANRSRLKNPNGLILG
;
A
#
# COMPACT_ATOMS: atom_id res chain seq x y z
N SER A 1 13.72 -13.45 -0.58
CA SER A 1 12.60 -13.46 0.37
C SER A 1 11.97 -12.07 0.45
N THR A 2 10.65 -12.01 0.43
CA THR A 2 9.90 -10.75 0.55
C THR A 2 9.81 -10.33 2.01
N ARG A 3 10.18 -9.08 2.32
CA ARG A 3 9.99 -8.48 3.65
C ARG A 3 8.78 -7.56 3.60
N LYS A 4 7.92 -7.62 4.62
CA LYS A 4 6.73 -6.78 4.76
C LYS A 4 6.90 -5.91 6.00
N PHE A 5 6.75 -4.60 5.84
CA PHE A 5 6.85 -3.63 6.93
C PHE A 5 5.53 -2.89 7.08
N LEU A 6 5.11 -2.69 8.31
CA LEU A 6 3.98 -1.85 8.66
C LEU A 6 4.48 -0.75 9.60
N THR A 7 4.26 0.50 9.22
CA THR A 7 4.76 1.67 9.95
C THR A 7 3.59 2.56 10.35
N PHE A 8 3.56 2.98 11.60
CA PHE A 8 2.55 3.90 12.14
C PHE A 8 3.20 5.21 12.57
N GLY A 9 2.56 6.30 12.25
CA GLY A 9 2.88 7.64 12.74
C GLY A 9 1.67 8.26 13.41
N ILE A 10 1.91 9.08 14.42
CA ILE A 10 0.89 9.90 15.07
C ILE A 10 1.43 11.30 15.29
N GLU A 11 0.56 12.30 15.22
CA GLU A 11 0.86 13.65 15.66
C GLU A 11 0.48 13.82 17.13
N SER A 12 1.35 14.44 17.92
CA SER A 12 1.12 14.71 19.33
C SER A 12 1.99 15.85 19.81
N THR A 13 1.47 16.67 20.71
CA THR A 13 2.19 17.75 21.37
C THR A 13 3.07 17.27 22.53
N SER A 14 2.88 16.03 23.01
CA SER A 14 3.61 15.43 24.12
C SER A 14 4.26 14.11 23.72
N TYR A 15 5.57 13.99 23.92
CA TYR A 15 6.31 12.74 23.70
C TYR A 15 5.76 11.57 24.53
N LYS A 16 5.44 11.81 25.81
CA LYS A 16 4.91 10.77 26.70
C LYS A 16 3.56 10.24 26.21
N ALA A 17 2.66 11.14 25.80
CA ALA A 17 1.35 10.78 25.23
C ALA A 17 1.51 10.04 23.88
N ALA A 18 2.40 10.53 23.00
CA ALA A 18 2.71 9.88 21.73
C ALA A 18 3.21 8.45 21.92
N ARG A 19 4.17 8.26 22.84
CA ARG A 19 4.72 6.94 23.15
C ARG A 19 3.66 5.98 23.68
N ALA A 20 2.83 6.42 24.61
CA ALA A 20 1.74 5.60 25.17
C ALA A 20 0.76 5.16 24.08
N LYS A 21 0.34 6.10 23.20
CA LYS A 21 -0.58 5.81 22.09
C LYS A 21 0.04 4.86 21.07
N LEU A 22 1.31 5.05 20.69
CA LEU A 22 2.00 4.14 19.75
C LEU A 22 2.17 2.73 20.34
N LEU A 23 2.42 2.61 21.67
CA LEU A 23 2.49 1.31 22.34
C LEU A 23 1.15 0.59 22.32
N SER A 24 0.03 1.32 22.53
CA SER A 24 -1.32 0.76 22.41
C SER A 24 -1.56 0.25 20.99
N ILE A 25 -1.36 1.09 19.98
CA ILE A 25 -1.52 0.71 18.55
C ILE A 25 -0.67 -0.54 18.23
N LYS A 26 0.59 -0.56 18.65
CA LYS A 26 1.47 -1.72 18.45
C LYS A 26 0.85 -3.00 19.01
N ASN A 27 0.35 -2.96 20.25
CA ASN A 27 -0.23 -4.13 20.91
C ASN A 27 -1.51 -4.61 20.22
N ASP A 28 -2.36 -3.68 19.78
CA ASP A 28 -3.61 -3.99 19.08
C ASP A 28 -3.33 -4.62 17.71
N VAL A 29 -2.36 -4.08 16.98
CA VAL A 29 -1.93 -4.61 15.69
C VAL A 29 -1.32 -6.01 15.82
N ILE A 30 -0.42 -6.22 16.79
CA ILE A 30 0.18 -7.55 17.02
C ILE A 30 -0.91 -8.57 17.39
N LYS A 31 -1.86 -8.20 18.25
CA LYS A 31 -3.01 -9.06 18.60
C LYS A 31 -3.88 -9.37 17.39
N GLY A 32 -4.17 -8.36 16.55
CA GLY A 32 -4.94 -8.52 15.33
C GLY A 32 -4.27 -9.51 14.36
N PHE A 33 -2.98 -9.34 14.07
CA PHE A 33 -2.25 -10.27 13.20
C PHE A 33 -2.20 -11.69 13.78
N LYS A 34 -2.00 -11.84 15.10
CA LYS A 34 -2.01 -13.15 15.76
C LYS A 34 -3.35 -13.86 15.60
N ALA A 35 -4.47 -13.13 15.63
CA ALA A 35 -5.79 -13.71 15.39
C ALA A 35 -5.93 -14.30 13.98
N PHE A 36 -5.23 -13.75 12.98
CA PHE A 36 -5.17 -14.29 11.64
C PHE A 36 -4.05 -15.33 11.41
N GLY A 37 -3.33 -15.72 12.49
CA GLY A 37 -2.23 -16.66 12.40
C GLY A 37 -0.94 -16.08 11.77
N VAL A 38 -0.82 -14.77 11.71
CA VAL A 38 0.35 -14.05 11.20
C VAL A 38 1.21 -13.55 12.36
N GLU A 39 2.50 -13.88 12.33
CA GLU A 39 3.47 -13.38 13.31
C GLU A 39 3.96 -11.98 12.92
N ALA A 40 3.70 -10.99 13.77
CA ALA A 40 4.21 -9.64 13.61
C ALA A 40 5.22 -9.33 14.73
N LYS A 41 6.42 -8.85 14.34
CA LYS A 41 7.50 -8.49 15.27
C LYS A 41 7.71 -6.98 15.28
N HIS A 42 7.80 -6.42 16.47
CA HIS A 42 8.20 -5.02 16.63
C HIS A 42 9.68 -4.86 16.34
N LEU A 43 10.04 -3.90 15.50
CA LEU A 43 11.43 -3.54 15.25
C LEU A 43 11.90 -2.55 16.31
N ASP A 44 13.06 -2.84 16.92
CA ASP A 44 13.78 -1.89 17.77
C ASP A 44 14.49 -0.80 16.95
N GLY A 45 15.19 0.12 17.64
CA GLY A 45 15.89 1.22 16.97
C GLY A 45 16.97 0.75 16.00
N ARG A 46 17.76 -0.26 16.39
CA ARG A 46 18.80 -0.84 15.53
C ARG A 46 18.21 -1.53 14.29
N GLN A 47 17.19 -2.34 14.48
CA GLN A 47 16.50 -3.04 13.39
C GLN A 47 15.84 -2.06 12.41
N ARG A 48 15.31 -0.93 12.90
CA ARG A 48 14.78 0.13 12.05
C ARG A 48 15.88 0.80 11.23
N LEU A 49 17.03 1.11 11.84
CA LEU A 49 18.20 1.63 11.12
C LEU A 49 18.70 0.64 10.08
N GLU A 50 18.74 -0.65 10.41
CA GLU A 50 19.10 -1.72 9.47
C GLU A 50 18.16 -1.76 8.27
N ALA A 51 16.84 -1.65 8.49
CA ALA A 51 15.85 -1.62 7.41
C ALA A 51 16.05 -0.40 6.49
N LEU A 52 16.35 0.77 7.07
CA LEU A 52 16.65 1.99 6.33
C LEU A 52 17.99 1.87 5.56
N TYR A 53 19.01 1.30 6.20
CA TYR A 53 20.31 1.06 5.56
C TYR A 53 20.17 0.23 4.30
N TYR A 54 19.47 -0.92 4.34
CA TYR A 54 19.26 -1.75 3.15
C TYR A 54 18.34 -1.08 2.10
N ALA A 55 17.45 -0.20 2.52
CA ALA A 55 16.63 0.58 1.60
C ALA A 55 17.43 1.67 0.86
N LEU A 56 18.46 2.24 1.50
CA LEU A 56 19.29 3.32 0.95
C LEU A 56 20.62 2.83 0.36
N ASN A 57 21.01 1.59 0.62
CA ASN A 57 22.23 0.97 0.10
C ASN A 57 21.94 -0.31 -0.68
N PRO A 58 21.19 -0.21 -1.81
CA PRO A 58 20.89 -1.38 -2.64
C PRO A 58 22.18 -1.96 -3.23
N TYR A 59 22.23 -3.26 -3.38
CA TYR A 59 23.38 -4.03 -3.90
C TYR A 59 24.69 -3.91 -3.09
N ARG A 60 24.67 -3.32 -1.90
CA ARG A 60 25.83 -3.33 -1.01
C ARG A 60 25.92 -4.67 -0.29
N ASN A 61 27.06 -5.33 -0.42
CA ASN A 61 27.30 -6.65 0.19
C ASN A 61 27.77 -6.57 1.65
N SER A 62 28.11 -5.36 2.16
CA SER A 62 28.54 -5.19 3.54
C SER A 62 27.35 -5.30 4.50
N PRO A 63 27.46 -6.08 5.58
CA PRO A 63 26.43 -6.13 6.60
C PRO A 63 26.29 -4.76 7.29
N PHE A 64 25.10 -4.49 7.82
CA PHE A 64 24.89 -3.33 8.67
C PHE A 64 25.56 -3.54 10.02
N ILE A 65 26.59 -2.75 10.29
CA ILE A 65 27.31 -2.76 11.56
C ILE A 65 26.94 -1.48 12.29
N PHE A 66 26.36 -1.63 13.47
CA PHE A 66 25.90 -0.52 14.28
C PHE A 66 25.98 -0.86 15.77
N ASP A 67 26.61 0.03 16.52
CA ASP A 67 26.69 -0.01 17.96
C ASP A 67 26.48 1.39 18.55
N TRP A 68 25.60 1.50 19.55
CA TRP A 68 25.20 2.78 20.14
C TRP A 68 26.38 3.48 20.84
N ASP A 69 27.16 2.72 21.59
CA ASP A 69 28.27 3.30 22.38
C ASP A 69 29.38 3.82 21.48
N SER A 70 29.74 3.06 20.46
CA SER A 70 30.72 3.47 19.45
C SER A 70 30.31 4.74 18.71
N MET A 71 29.01 4.86 18.36
CA MET A 71 28.44 6.03 17.68
C MET A 71 28.50 7.28 18.56
N LEU A 72 28.09 7.17 19.84
CA LEU A 72 28.07 8.26 20.78
C LEU A 72 29.52 8.76 21.05
N HIS A 73 30.47 7.86 21.22
CA HIS A 73 31.90 8.23 21.41
C HIS A 73 32.51 8.89 20.18
N ALA A 74 32.07 8.46 18.97
CA ALA A 74 32.54 9.06 17.71
C ALA A 74 31.84 10.39 17.37
N GLY A 75 30.84 10.82 18.14
CA GLY A 75 30.05 12.02 17.86
C GLY A 75 29.24 11.92 16.54
N MET A 76 28.97 10.71 16.07
CA MET A 76 28.22 10.47 14.82
C MET A 76 26.70 10.48 15.05
N ASP A 77 25.94 10.94 14.05
CA ASP A 77 24.47 10.83 14.05
C ASP A 77 24.06 9.47 13.48
N THR A 78 22.88 8.99 13.89
CA THR A 78 22.25 7.78 13.33
C THR A 78 22.07 7.85 11.81
N LYS A 79 21.95 9.05 11.25
CA LYS A 79 21.88 9.27 9.80
C LYS A 79 23.18 8.86 9.10
N ASP A 80 24.33 9.08 9.72
CA ASP A 80 25.63 8.75 9.14
C ASP A 80 25.77 7.24 8.91
N SER A 81 25.16 6.43 9.81
CA SER A 81 25.22 4.97 9.71
C SER A 81 24.39 4.39 8.56
N ILE A 82 23.38 5.11 8.09
CA ILE A 82 22.46 4.65 7.04
C ILE A 82 22.67 5.35 5.69
N SER A 83 23.42 6.44 5.67
CA SER A 83 23.62 7.25 4.47
C SER A 83 24.28 6.46 3.34
N PRO A 84 23.81 6.61 2.11
CA PRO A 84 24.49 6.05 0.95
C PRO A 84 25.79 6.83 0.67
N SER A 85 26.73 6.22 -0.02
CA SER A 85 28.00 6.85 -0.39
C SER A 85 27.83 8.04 -1.35
N SER A 86 26.78 8.03 -2.14
CA SER A 86 26.42 9.14 -3.04
C SER A 86 24.93 9.09 -3.34
N LEU A 87 24.34 10.25 -3.59
CA LEU A 87 22.93 10.37 -3.99
C LEU A 87 22.78 11.54 -4.97
N LYS A 88 22.25 11.26 -6.16
CA LYS A 88 22.03 12.25 -7.21
C LYS A 88 20.68 12.07 -7.81
N PHE A 89 19.84 13.10 -7.81
CA PHE A 89 18.51 13.08 -8.39
C PHE A 89 18.53 13.65 -9.80
N ASN A 90 17.89 12.94 -10.73
CA ASN A 90 17.62 13.37 -12.08
C ASN A 90 16.11 13.66 -12.26
N LYS A 91 15.67 13.95 -13.48
CA LYS A 91 14.27 14.23 -13.78
C LYS A 91 13.33 13.11 -13.34
N ALA A 92 13.58 11.87 -13.75
CA ALA A 92 12.69 10.72 -13.59
C ALA A 92 13.31 9.52 -12.86
N ASP A 93 14.59 9.63 -12.51
CA ASP A 93 15.37 8.61 -11.82
C ASP A 93 16.35 9.25 -10.81
N PHE A 94 17.08 8.41 -10.07
CA PHE A 94 18.17 8.84 -9.21
C PHE A 94 19.30 7.79 -9.20
N GLU A 95 20.49 8.26 -8.86
CA GLU A 95 21.68 7.44 -8.65
C GLU A 95 21.96 7.37 -7.15
N ILE A 96 22.16 6.17 -6.63
CA ILE A 96 22.37 5.94 -5.21
C ILE A 96 23.49 4.91 -5.01
N GLY A 97 24.65 5.36 -4.47
CA GLY A 97 25.83 4.53 -4.43
C GLY A 97 26.18 3.99 -5.82
N ASN A 98 26.22 2.68 -5.96
CA ASN A 98 26.49 1.99 -7.22
C ASN A 98 25.23 1.53 -7.96
N ALA A 99 24.07 2.08 -7.64
CA ALA A 99 22.79 1.68 -8.20
C ALA A 99 22.06 2.85 -8.85
N TYR A 100 21.15 2.50 -9.75
CA TYR A 100 20.15 3.39 -10.32
C TYR A 100 18.80 3.05 -9.73
N GLY A 101 18.02 4.06 -9.37
CA GLY A 101 16.69 3.87 -8.80
C GLY A 101 15.67 4.81 -9.39
N ALA A 102 14.41 4.46 -9.27
CA ALA A 102 13.30 5.36 -9.57
C ALA A 102 12.07 5.04 -8.71
N VAL A 103 11.24 6.06 -8.54
CA VAL A 103 9.93 5.93 -7.90
C VAL A 103 8.85 6.33 -8.89
N TRP A 104 7.83 5.48 -9.00
CA TRP A 104 6.64 5.72 -9.82
C TRP A 104 5.40 5.70 -8.94
N GLY A 105 4.39 6.46 -9.35
CA GLY A 105 3.05 6.38 -8.78
C GLY A 105 2.20 5.35 -9.50
N ILE A 106 1.26 4.76 -8.79
CA ILE A 106 0.19 3.94 -9.36
C ILE A 106 -1.12 4.68 -9.25
N ASN A 107 -1.81 4.81 -10.37
CA ASN A 107 -3.19 5.25 -10.40
C ASN A 107 -4.09 4.07 -10.77
N ILE A 108 -5.12 3.84 -9.95
CA ILE A 108 -6.09 2.78 -10.11
C ILE A 108 -7.20 3.32 -11.02
N LEU A 109 -7.45 2.65 -12.14
CA LEU A 109 -8.49 3.04 -13.11
C LEU A 109 -9.83 2.35 -12.81
N ALA A 110 -9.79 1.14 -12.25
CA ALA A 110 -10.98 0.38 -11.94
C ALA A 110 -11.73 0.94 -10.73
N GLY A 111 -13.06 0.83 -10.73
CA GLY A 111 -13.90 1.12 -9.56
C GLY A 111 -13.63 0.13 -8.42
N GLU A 112 -13.41 -1.14 -8.76
CA GLU A 112 -13.03 -2.22 -7.85
C GLU A 112 -11.67 -2.77 -8.27
N LEU A 113 -10.76 -2.95 -7.29
CA LEU A 113 -9.48 -3.61 -7.47
C LEU A 113 -9.61 -5.10 -7.14
N SER A 114 -8.89 -5.91 -7.89
CA SER A 114 -8.64 -7.30 -7.50
C SER A 114 -7.45 -7.38 -6.53
N ASP A 115 -7.50 -8.31 -5.59
CA ASP A 115 -6.38 -8.65 -4.71
C ASP A 115 -5.19 -9.30 -5.46
N GLU A 116 -5.38 -9.67 -6.72
CA GLU A 116 -4.35 -10.23 -7.61
C GLU A 116 -3.18 -9.27 -7.86
N ILE A 117 -3.40 -7.94 -7.79
CA ILE A 117 -2.34 -6.95 -8.04
C ILE A 117 -1.15 -7.13 -7.09
N LEU A 118 -1.40 -7.37 -5.81
CA LEU A 118 -0.33 -7.61 -4.85
C LEU A 118 0.36 -8.96 -5.08
N LYS A 119 -0.39 -9.98 -5.50
CA LYS A 119 0.15 -11.28 -5.85
C LYS A 119 1.12 -11.17 -7.02
N ASP A 120 0.70 -10.53 -8.11
CA ASP A 120 1.54 -10.35 -9.30
C ASP A 120 2.86 -9.62 -8.96
N PHE A 121 2.82 -8.61 -8.08
CA PHE A 121 4.04 -7.96 -7.61
C PHE A 121 4.89 -8.87 -6.72
N LEU A 122 4.29 -9.65 -5.81
CA LEU A 122 5.02 -10.53 -4.89
C LEU A 122 5.72 -11.70 -5.61
N GLU A 123 5.24 -12.11 -6.77
CA GLU A 123 5.84 -13.17 -7.61
C GLU A 123 7.08 -12.68 -8.38
N MET A 124 7.28 -11.37 -8.53
CA MET A 124 8.46 -10.83 -9.21
C MET A 124 9.74 -11.00 -8.37
N GLN A 125 10.82 -11.48 -9.01
CA GLN A 125 12.12 -11.71 -8.35
C GLN A 125 13.09 -10.52 -8.42
N ASN A 126 12.59 -9.33 -8.68
CA ASN A 126 13.38 -8.11 -8.83
C ASN A 126 13.50 -7.34 -7.52
N LEU A 127 14.48 -6.43 -7.44
CA LEU A 127 14.65 -5.55 -6.28
C LEU A 127 13.74 -4.33 -6.42
N PHE A 128 12.54 -4.43 -5.88
CA PHE A 128 11.59 -3.33 -5.82
C PHE A 128 10.78 -3.36 -4.51
N CYS A 129 10.08 -2.28 -4.22
CA CYS A 129 9.23 -2.11 -3.07
C CYS A 129 7.89 -1.52 -3.51
N VAL A 130 6.78 -2.14 -3.11
CA VAL A 130 5.45 -1.54 -3.17
C VAL A 130 5.24 -0.80 -1.85
N ASN A 131 4.95 0.47 -1.93
CA ASN A 131 4.68 1.32 -0.78
C ASN A 131 3.24 1.83 -0.87
N ILE A 132 2.50 1.69 0.23
CA ILE A 132 1.12 2.13 0.34
C ILE A 132 1.01 3.01 1.58
N HIS A 133 0.75 4.31 1.37
CA HIS A 133 0.37 5.21 2.44
C HIS A 133 -1.14 5.22 2.60
N VAL A 134 -1.59 5.13 3.84
CA VAL A 134 -3.00 5.14 4.22
C VAL A 134 -3.19 6.18 5.31
N ASP A 135 -3.80 7.30 4.94
CA ASP A 135 -4.06 8.42 5.85
C ASP A 135 -5.57 8.43 6.19
N PRO A 136 -5.98 8.12 7.43
CA PRO A 136 -7.39 8.14 7.80
C PRO A 136 -7.94 9.56 7.80
N LEU A 137 -9.14 9.74 7.24
CA LEU A 137 -9.89 10.99 7.39
C LEU A 137 -10.76 10.92 8.65
N ASP A 138 -10.86 12.07 9.34
CA ASP A 138 -11.88 12.25 10.36
C ASP A 138 -13.28 12.07 9.76
N GLN A 139 -14.20 11.45 10.52
CA GLN A 139 -15.54 11.11 10.02
C GLN A 139 -16.33 12.34 9.56
N ILE A 140 -16.23 13.43 10.30
CA ILE A 140 -16.93 14.69 9.97
C ILE A 140 -16.33 15.27 8.68
N ALA A 141 -14.99 15.28 8.58
CA ALA A 141 -14.29 15.75 7.39
C ALA A 141 -14.59 14.87 6.18
N ALA A 142 -14.67 13.57 6.34
CA ALA A 142 -15.03 12.61 5.30
C ALA A 142 -16.44 12.85 4.75
N LEU A 143 -17.43 12.99 5.63
CA LEU A 143 -18.82 13.30 5.23
C LEU A 143 -18.92 14.64 4.52
N LYS A 144 -18.25 15.68 5.03
CA LYS A 144 -18.21 17.00 4.38
C LYS A 144 -17.57 16.93 2.99
N PHE A 145 -16.51 16.17 2.85
CA PHE A 145 -15.81 15.97 1.59
C PHE A 145 -16.70 15.27 0.56
N VAL A 146 -17.38 14.17 0.93
CA VAL A 146 -18.25 13.41 0.03
C VAL A 146 -19.48 14.22 -0.35
N LYS A 147 -20.10 14.97 0.60
CA LYS A 147 -21.20 15.89 0.30
C LYS A 147 -20.78 16.98 -0.69
N LYS A 148 -19.58 17.54 -0.55
CA LYS A 148 -19.05 18.52 -1.51
C LYS A 148 -18.88 17.91 -2.90
N LYS A 149 -18.39 16.65 -3.00
CA LYS A 149 -18.31 15.94 -4.27
C LYS A 149 -19.70 15.76 -4.90
N LEU A 150 -20.69 15.34 -4.11
CA LEU A 150 -22.07 15.19 -4.59
C LEU A 150 -22.60 16.51 -5.19
N THR A 151 -22.47 17.62 -4.45
CA THR A 151 -22.90 18.95 -4.93
C THR A 151 -22.21 19.31 -6.25
N ASN A 152 -20.90 19.05 -6.39
CA ASN A 152 -20.20 19.33 -7.65
C ASN A 152 -20.75 18.50 -8.83
N VAL A 153 -21.08 17.23 -8.59
CA VAL A 153 -21.60 16.35 -9.65
C VAL A 153 -23.06 16.69 -10.00
N GLU A 154 -23.86 17.08 -9.01
CA GLU A 154 -25.21 17.64 -9.24
C GLU A 154 -25.14 18.90 -10.09
N GLN A 155 -24.15 19.75 -9.86
CA GLN A 155 -23.93 20.94 -10.68
C GLN A 155 -23.53 20.59 -12.12
N MET A 156 -22.65 19.60 -12.30
CA MET A 156 -22.32 19.06 -13.63
C MET A 156 -23.57 18.48 -14.34
N LYS A 157 -24.45 17.78 -13.61
CA LYS A 157 -25.74 17.32 -14.11
C LYS A 157 -26.59 18.47 -14.64
N ILE A 158 -26.77 19.54 -13.85
CA ILE A 158 -27.54 20.72 -14.25
C ILE A 158 -26.93 21.37 -15.50
N ASP A 159 -25.62 21.48 -15.58
CA ASP A 159 -24.95 22.08 -16.74
C ASP A 159 -25.12 21.23 -18.00
N GLU A 160 -25.09 19.91 -17.91
CA GLU A 160 -25.36 19.02 -19.04
C GLU A 160 -26.85 19.07 -19.47
N GLN A 161 -27.77 19.16 -18.52
CA GLN A 161 -29.20 19.32 -18.81
C GLN A 161 -29.49 20.65 -19.56
N LYS A 162 -28.82 21.76 -19.14
CA LYS A 162 -28.92 23.04 -19.85
C LYS A 162 -28.39 22.96 -21.27
N LYS A 163 -27.24 22.30 -21.48
CA LYS A 163 -26.65 22.09 -22.82
C LYS A 163 -27.57 21.26 -23.71
N ALA A 164 -28.16 20.17 -23.18
CA ALA A 164 -29.10 19.34 -23.90
C ALA A 164 -30.33 20.16 -24.35
N SER A 165 -30.95 20.93 -23.44
CA SER A 165 -32.06 21.83 -23.77
C SER A 165 -31.71 22.84 -24.85
N GLN A 166 -30.52 23.46 -24.78
CA GLN A 166 -30.06 24.41 -25.80
C GLN A 166 -29.81 23.76 -27.16
N SER A 167 -29.48 22.50 -27.18
CA SER A 167 -29.22 21.72 -28.41
C SER A 167 -30.47 20.98 -28.95
N GLY A 168 -31.63 21.16 -28.31
CA GLY A 168 -32.91 20.51 -28.73
C GLY A 168 -32.99 19.04 -28.34
N PHE A 169 -32.13 18.56 -27.45
CA PHE A 169 -32.20 17.21 -26.90
C PHE A 169 -33.01 17.19 -25.59
N ASP A 170 -33.52 16.01 -25.24
CA ASP A 170 -34.23 15.77 -23.98
C ASP A 170 -33.27 15.97 -22.79
N PRO A 171 -33.52 16.95 -21.89
CA PRO A 171 -32.67 17.21 -20.71
C PRO A 171 -32.67 16.09 -19.68
N ASP A 172 -33.63 15.15 -19.72
CA ASP A 172 -33.68 14.01 -18.80
C ASP A 172 -32.73 12.87 -19.22
N ILE A 173 -32.22 12.93 -20.45
CA ILE A 173 -31.20 11.98 -20.94
C ILE A 173 -29.81 12.46 -20.50
N LEU A 174 -29.38 11.98 -19.34
CA LEU A 174 -28.03 12.25 -18.80
C LEU A 174 -26.99 11.30 -19.38
N PRO A 175 -25.75 11.75 -19.59
CA PRO A 175 -24.64 10.88 -19.88
C PRO A 175 -24.51 9.77 -18.82
N PRO A 176 -24.40 8.48 -19.21
CA PRO A 176 -24.35 7.34 -18.27
C PRO A 176 -23.28 7.50 -17.19
N ALA A 177 -22.14 8.11 -17.54
CA ALA A 177 -21.04 8.36 -16.61
C ALA A 177 -21.45 9.25 -15.43
N ILE A 178 -22.24 10.30 -15.66
CA ILE A 178 -22.71 11.22 -14.60
C ILE A 178 -23.69 10.49 -13.69
N LYS A 179 -24.62 9.71 -14.27
CA LYS A 179 -25.59 8.93 -13.52
C LYS A 179 -24.92 7.92 -12.59
N MET A 180 -24.00 7.13 -13.11
CA MET A 180 -23.24 6.16 -12.32
C MET A 180 -22.42 6.85 -11.21
N TYR A 181 -21.83 8.02 -11.51
CA TYR A 181 -21.03 8.75 -10.54
C TYR A 181 -21.85 9.32 -9.38
N ILE A 182 -23.08 9.75 -9.63
CA ILE A 182 -24.03 10.17 -8.58
C ILE A 182 -24.41 8.96 -7.72
N GLU A 183 -24.81 7.84 -8.33
CA GLU A 183 -25.19 6.61 -7.62
C GLU A 183 -24.05 6.11 -6.72
N ASP A 184 -22.81 6.12 -7.20
CA ASP A 184 -21.63 5.71 -6.42
C ASP A 184 -21.38 6.62 -5.21
N ILE A 185 -21.53 7.96 -5.37
CA ILE A 185 -21.34 8.92 -4.28
C ILE A 185 -22.48 8.78 -3.25
N GLU A 186 -23.73 8.62 -3.68
CA GLU A 186 -24.87 8.42 -2.77
C GLU A 186 -24.70 7.12 -1.97
N LYS A 187 -24.32 6.03 -2.62
CA LYS A 187 -24.00 4.76 -1.96
C LYS A 187 -22.89 4.94 -0.93
N LEU A 188 -21.80 5.63 -1.28
CA LEU A 188 -20.72 5.92 -0.36
C LEU A 188 -21.18 6.73 0.85
N LEU A 189 -22.07 7.72 0.67
CA LEU A 189 -22.66 8.48 1.78
C LEU A 189 -23.48 7.58 2.72
N VAL A 190 -24.27 6.67 2.16
CA VAL A 190 -25.05 5.70 2.96
C VAL A 190 -24.08 4.79 3.74
N ASP A 191 -23.06 4.26 3.09
CA ASP A 191 -22.09 3.35 3.71
C ASP A 191 -21.30 4.03 4.83
N LEU A 192 -20.88 5.28 4.64
CA LEU A 192 -20.21 6.07 5.69
C LEU A 192 -21.11 6.37 6.90
N ASN A 193 -22.44 6.51 6.70
CA ASN A 193 -23.37 6.80 7.78
C ASN A 193 -23.88 5.53 8.48
N SER A 194 -24.07 4.42 7.77
CA SER A 194 -24.81 3.25 8.28
C SER A 194 -23.96 2.00 8.52
N LYS A 195 -22.85 1.83 7.77
CA LYS A 195 -22.07 0.59 7.78
C LYS A 195 -20.73 0.68 8.53
N ASN A 196 -20.53 1.73 9.32
CA ASN A 196 -19.26 1.99 10.01
C ASN A 196 -18.02 2.02 9.06
N GLU A 197 -18.25 2.27 7.76
CA GLU A 197 -17.18 2.50 6.80
C GLU A 197 -16.46 3.81 7.11
N ARG A 198 -15.17 3.86 6.83
CA ARG A 198 -14.33 5.04 6.96
C ARG A 198 -13.68 5.39 5.64
N LEU A 199 -13.39 6.67 5.45
CA LEU A 199 -12.70 7.16 4.26
C LEU A 199 -11.23 7.41 4.59
N PHE A 200 -10.38 7.10 3.62
CA PHE A 200 -8.93 7.24 3.73
C PHE A 200 -8.38 7.88 2.47
N HIS A 201 -7.32 8.64 2.60
CA HIS A 201 -6.47 9.01 1.48
C HIS A 201 -5.39 7.97 1.29
N ILE A 202 -5.26 7.44 0.08
CA ILE A 202 -4.27 6.43 -0.27
C ILE A 202 -3.32 6.98 -1.32
N SER A 203 -2.03 6.70 -1.15
CA SER A 203 -1.00 6.90 -2.18
C SER A 203 -0.25 5.59 -2.36
N ILE A 204 -0.21 5.09 -3.60
CA ILE A 204 0.51 3.87 -3.94
C ILE A 204 1.70 4.23 -4.81
N SER A 205 2.87 3.76 -4.45
CA SER A 205 4.09 3.98 -5.20
C SER A 205 4.95 2.72 -5.30
N LEU A 206 5.70 2.63 -6.38
CA LEU A 206 6.69 1.60 -6.64
C LEU A 206 8.07 2.23 -6.62
N ARG A 207 8.96 1.73 -5.77
CA ARG A 207 10.39 2.06 -5.81
C ARG A 207 11.14 0.86 -6.32
N ALA A 208 12.01 1.04 -7.31
CA ALA A 208 12.85 -0.04 -7.80
C ALA A 208 14.30 0.40 -7.96
N TYR A 209 15.19 -0.58 -7.93
CA TYR A 209 16.62 -0.42 -8.10
C TYR A 209 17.15 -1.38 -9.16
N ALA A 210 18.18 -0.92 -9.89
CA ALA A 210 18.90 -1.72 -10.87
C ALA A 210 20.40 -1.38 -10.84
N LYS A 211 21.24 -2.25 -11.40
CA LYS A 211 22.69 -2.01 -11.52
C LYS A 211 23.04 -1.07 -12.66
N SER A 212 22.13 -0.87 -13.62
CA SER A 212 22.32 0.02 -14.76
C SER A 212 21.02 0.71 -15.15
N LYS A 213 21.11 1.86 -15.85
CA LYS A 213 19.93 2.56 -16.41
C LYS A 213 19.15 1.70 -17.38
N LYS A 214 19.84 0.85 -18.16
CA LYS A 214 19.20 -0.08 -19.09
C LYS A 214 18.33 -1.11 -18.36
N GLU A 215 18.86 -1.72 -17.30
CA GLU A 215 18.10 -2.65 -16.46
C GLU A 215 16.93 -1.96 -15.77
N LEU A 216 17.11 -0.72 -15.25
CA LEU A 216 16.06 0.05 -14.63
C LEU A 216 14.90 0.32 -15.61
N LYS A 217 15.22 0.64 -16.87
CA LYS A 217 14.22 0.82 -17.91
C LYS A 217 13.46 -0.47 -18.20
N LEU A 218 14.15 -1.60 -18.34
CA LEU A 218 13.49 -2.91 -18.52
C LEU A 218 12.56 -3.25 -17.36
N LEU A 219 13.04 -3.02 -16.12
CA LEU A 219 12.23 -3.26 -14.93
C LEU A 219 11.01 -2.34 -14.90
N SER A 220 11.13 -1.07 -15.27
CA SER A 220 10.00 -0.15 -15.35
C SER A 220 8.94 -0.61 -16.36
N GLU A 221 9.34 -1.16 -17.49
CA GLU A 221 8.43 -1.71 -18.50
C GLU A 221 7.71 -2.98 -18.01
N MET A 222 8.41 -3.82 -17.23
CA MET A 222 7.80 -4.99 -16.59
C MET A 222 6.76 -4.58 -15.56
N LEU A 223 7.11 -3.65 -14.65
CA LEU A 223 6.19 -3.12 -13.64
C LEU A 223 4.96 -2.45 -14.28
N LYS A 224 5.17 -1.70 -15.36
CA LYS A 224 4.09 -1.06 -16.12
C LYS A 224 3.11 -2.09 -16.69
N ARG A 225 3.60 -3.22 -17.23
CA ARG A 225 2.75 -4.31 -17.73
C ARG A 225 1.93 -4.96 -16.61
N VAL A 226 2.53 -5.18 -15.43
CA VAL A 226 1.79 -5.70 -14.27
C VAL A 226 0.69 -4.73 -13.85
N CYS A 227 0.96 -3.43 -13.79
CA CYS A 227 -0.06 -2.43 -13.52
C CYS A 227 -1.20 -2.48 -14.55
N GLN A 228 -0.88 -2.51 -15.85
CA GLN A 228 -1.88 -2.54 -16.92
C GLN A 228 -2.76 -3.80 -16.88
N LYS A 229 -2.17 -4.97 -16.61
CA LYS A 229 -2.91 -6.23 -16.42
C LYS A 229 -3.99 -6.10 -15.34
N ASN A 230 -3.71 -5.31 -14.30
CA ASN A 230 -4.58 -5.10 -13.15
C ASN A 230 -5.39 -3.78 -13.24
N ASN A 231 -5.66 -3.27 -14.43
CA ASN A 231 -6.40 -2.03 -14.65
C ASN A 231 -5.84 -0.82 -13.87
N CYS A 232 -4.52 -0.75 -13.76
CA CYS A 232 -3.80 0.36 -13.16
C CYS A 232 -2.87 1.03 -14.17
N THR A 233 -2.59 2.30 -13.97
CA THR A 233 -1.54 3.01 -14.71
C THR A 233 -0.38 3.37 -13.81
N MET A 234 0.83 3.21 -14.33
CA MET A 234 2.06 3.65 -13.68
C MET A 234 2.54 4.95 -14.33
N PHE A 235 2.91 5.94 -13.52
CA PHE A 235 3.38 7.24 -13.98
C PHE A 235 4.64 7.67 -13.23
N PRO A 236 5.57 8.40 -13.87
CA PRO A 236 6.76 8.92 -13.22
C PRO A 236 6.45 10.14 -12.34
N TYR A 237 7.23 10.33 -11.29
CA TYR A 237 7.25 11.55 -10.50
C TYR A 237 8.39 12.46 -11.00
N ASP A 238 8.19 13.09 -12.14
CA ASP A 238 9.18 13.99 -12.74
C ASP A 238 9.54 15.14 -11.80
N TYR A 239 10.84 15.38 -11.61
CA TYR A 239 11.42 16.40 -10.73
C TYR A 239 11.06 16.25 -9.23
N ARG A 240 10.50 15.10 -8.82
CA ARG A 240 10.10 14.84 -7.43
C ARG A 240 10.67 13.53 -6.87
N GLN A 241 11.72 13.01 -7.48
CA GLN A 241 12.32 11.73 -7.10
C GLN A 241 12.85 11.74 -5.67
N GLU A 242 13.38 12.86 -5.18
CA GLU A 242 13.83 13.01 -3.79
C GLU A 242 12.66 12.84 -2.80
N GLN A 243 11.59 13.65 -2.97
CA GLN A 243 10.42 13.62 -2.08
C GLN A 243 9.74 12.25 -2.09
N THR A 244 9.67 11.63 -3.26
CA THR A 244 9.04 10.32 -3.41
C THR A 244 9.92 9.19 -2.88
N LEU A 245 11.25 9.26 -3.03
CA LEU A 245 12.17 8.31 -2.39
C LEU A 245 11.98 8.32 -0.88
N VAL A 246 12.01 9.50 -0.24
CA VAL A 246 11.80 9.64 1.20
C VAL A 246 10.44 9.07 1.63
N SER A 247 9.39 9.30 0.83
CA SER A 247 8.06 8.77 1.11
C SER A 247 7.99 7.24 1.03
N THR A 248 8.87 6.59 0.28
CA THR A 248 8.90 5.12 0.20
C THR A 248 9.74 4.44 1.29
N LEU A 249 10.38 5.21 2.16
CA LEU A 249 11.09 4.67 3.32
C LEU A 249 10.11 4.38 4.47
N PRO A 250 10.40 3.42 5.36
CA PRO A 250 9.51 3.07 6.48
C PRO A 250 9.56 4.13 7.61
N LEU A 251 9.28 5.40 7.26
CA LEU A 251 9.31 6.55 8.15
C LEU A 251 7.93 7.10 8.49
N CYS A 252 6.86 6.55 7.90
CA CYS A 252 5.49 7.06 8.00
C CYS A 252 5.37 8.54 7.57
N TYR A 253 6.13 8.94 6.57
CA TYR A 253 6.21 10.29 6.06
C TYR A 253 5.85 10.32 4.58
N ASN A 254 4.77 11.02 4.22
CA ASN A 254 4.26 11.05 2.87
C ASN A 254 4.33 12.45 2.26
N LYS A 255 5.21 12.65 1.29
CA LYS A 255 5.29 13.86 0.43
C LYS A 255 4.70 13.64 -0.96
N ILE A 256 4.06 12.49 -1.20
CA ILE A 256 3.48 12.16 -2.50
C ILE A 256 2.21 13.01 -2.70
N PRO A 257 2.12 13.80 -3.77
CA PRO A 257 1.00 14.72 -3.98
C PRO A 257 -0.26 14.01 -4.48
N VAL A 258 -0.09 12.85 -5.14
CA VAL A 258 -1.21 12.10 -5.71
C VAL A 258 -1.82 11.21 -4.64
N ARG A 259 -3.08 11.49 -4.32
CA ARG A 259 -3.87 10.74 -3.34
C ARG A 259 -5.20 10.35 -3.97
N ARG A 260 -5.67 9.16 -3.65
CA ARG A 260 -7.00 8.67 -4.00
C ARG A 260 -7.78 8.41 -2.73
N GLU A 261 -9.06 8.73 -2.73
CA GLU A 261 -9.96 8.36 -1.64
C GLU A 261 -10.41 6.91 -1.82
N MET A 262 -10.35 6.15 -0.73
CA MET A 262 -10.87 4.79 -0.66
C MET A 262 -11.54 4.56 0.70
N HIS A 263 -12.60 3.76 0.68
CA HIS A 263 -13.28 3.33 1.89
C HIS A 263 -12.65 2.05 2.46
N THR A 264 -13.01 1.68 3.68
CA THR A 264 -12.42 0.55 4.42
C THR A 264 -12.40 -0.73 3.60
N SER A 265 -13.51 -1.10 2.96
CA SER A 265 -13.61 -2.31 2.14
C SER A 265 -12.63 -2.32 0.96
N GLY A 266 -12.44 -1.15 0.32
CA GLY A 266 -11.47 -1.01 -0.77
C GLY A 266 -10.02 -1.15 -0.32
N ILE A 267 -9.70 -0.68 0.91
CA ILE A 267 -8.34 -0.79 1.46
C ILE A 267 -8.03 -2.23 1.89
N ALA A 268 -9.04 -2.99 2.31
CA ALA A 268 -8.86 -4.38 2.75
C ALA A 268 -8.18 -5.25 1.68
N ILE A 269 -8.33 -4.91 0.41
CA ILE A 269 -7.68 -5.59 -0.73
C ILE A 269 -6.14 -5.49 -0.66
N PHE A 270 -5.60 -4.42 -0.07
CA PHE A 270 -4.15 -4.23 0.05
C PHE A 270 -3.53 -4.94 1.25
N VAL A 271 -4.28 -5.74 1.98
CA VAL A 271 -3.73 -6.57 3.06
C VAL A 271 -2.89 -7.69 2.43
N PRO A 272 -1.54 -7.68 2.61
CA PRO A 272 -0.64 -8.57 1.86
C PRO A 272 -0.59 -10.00 2.43
N PHE A 273 -1.68 -10.48 3.01
CA PHE A 273 -1.78 -11.79 3.69
C PHE A 273 -2.93 -12.63 3.11
N THR A 274 -3.14 -12.55 1.81
CA THR A 274 -4.28 -13.16 1.10
C THR A 274 -4.21 -14.68 0.98
N THR A 275 -3.05 -15.28 1.26
CA THR A 275 -2.89 -16.74 1.21
C THR A 275 -2.74 -17.33 2.60
N LYS A 276 -3.83 -17.80 3.19
CA LYS A 276 -3.76 -18.73 4.31
C LYS A 276 -3.49 -20.11 3.74
N GLU A 277 -2.26 -20.56 3.84
CA GLU A 277 -1.91 -21.92 3.45
C GLU A 277 -2.32 -22.89 4.56
N LEU A 278 -3.08 -23.91 4.18
CA LEU A 278 -3.41 -25.00 5.07
C LEU A 278 -2.58 -26.23 4.65
N PHE A 279 -1.35 -26.27 5.14
CA PHE A 279 -0.46 -27.40 4.94
C PHE A 279 -0.08 -27.98 6.30
N GLN A 280 -0.52 -29.20 6.58
CA GLN A 280 -0.20 -29.95 7.79
C GLN A 280 0.55 -31.22 7.40
N ASP A 281 1.66 -31.48 8.11
CA ASP A 281 2.44 -32.70 7.93
C ASP A 281 1.81 -33.91 8.65
N GLY A 282 2.22 -35.12 8.27
CA GLY A 282 1.79 -36.37 8.86
C GLY A 282 0.51 -36.92 8.21
N GLN A 283 -0.38 -37.51 9.01
CA GLN A 283 -1.65 -38.08 8.53
C GLN A 283 -2.66 -37.00 8.12
N ALA A 284 -2.32 -36.22 7.10
CA ALA A 284 -3.17 -35.17 6.59
C ALA A 284 -3.79 -35.57 5.24
N THR A 285 -5.11 -35.38 5.13
CA THR A 285 -5.86 -35.61 3.90
C THR A 285 -5.62 -34.47 2.92
N TYR A 286 -5.46 -34.82 1.65
CA TYR A 286 -5.39 -33.85 0.56
C TYR A 286 -6.80 -33.34 0.21
N TYR A 287 -6.99 -32.04 0.15
CA TYR A 287 -8.26 -31.39 -0.16
C TYR A 287 -8.29 -30.70 -1.51
N GLY A 288 -7.14 -30.41 -2.09
CA GLY A 288 -7.04 -29.73 -3.37
C GLY A 288 -5.79 -28.86 -3.48
N ILE A 289 -5.80 -27.98 -4.46
CA ILE A 289 -4.76 -26.94 -4.69
C ILE A 289 -5.36 -25.58 -4.37
N ASN A 290 -4.63 -24.78 -3.60
CA ASN A 290 -4.99 -23.40 -3.36
C ASN A 290 -4.91 -22.62 -4.68
N THR A 291 -6.01 -22.09 -5.15
CA THR A 291 -6.09 -21.39 -6.45
C THR A 291 -5.26 -20.12 -6.50
N LEU A 292 -4.93 -19.52 -5.33
CA LEU A 292 -4.12 -18.31 -5.24
C LEU A 292 -2.62 -18.58 -5.19
N SER A 293 -2.20 -19.60 -4.43
CA SER A 293 -0.77 -19.89 -4.25
C SER A 293 -0.25 -21.06 -5.11
N GLY A 294 -1.13 -21.88 -5.68
CA GLY A 294 -0.76 -23.10 -6.38
C GLY A 294 -0.28 -24.23 -5.46
N ASN A 295 -0.29 -24.02 -4.13
CA ASN A 295 0.18 -24.99 -3.16
C ASN A 295 -0.90 -25.99 -2.75
N MET A 296 -0.48 -27.21 -2.37
CA MET A 296 -1.40 -28.25 -1.90
C MET A 296 -2.06 -27.86 -0.58
N ILE A 297 -3.39 -28.02 -0.51
CA ILE A 297 -4.15 -27.94 0.73
C ILE A 297 -4.18 -29.33 1.37
N ARG A 298 -3.54 -29.44 2.54
CA ARG A 298 -3.53 -30.67 3.34
C ARG A 298 -3.93 -30.35 4.77
N ALA A 299 -4.94 -31.04 5.30
CA ALA A 299 -5.41 -30.84 6.66
C ALA A 299 -5.59 -32.18 7.40
N ASN A 300 -5.18 -32.21 8.66
CA ASN A 300 -5.44 -33.31 9.56
C ASN A 300 -6.68 -33.01 10.41
N ARG A 301 -7.80 -33.63 10.05
CA ARG A 301 -9.08 -33.43 10.73
C ARG A 301 -9.06 -33.91 12.19
N SER A 302 -8.23 -34.88 12.54
CA SER A 302 -8.13 -35.38 13.91
C SER A 302 -7.62 -34.33 14.91
N ARG A 303 -7.02 -33.23 14.43
CA ARG A 303 -6.60 -32.07 15.24
C ARG A 303 -7.71 -31.06 15.52
N LEU A 304 -8.87 -31.23 14.91
CA LEU A 304 -10.04 -30.38 15.16
C LEU A 304 -10.78 -30.86 16.41
N LYS A 305 -11.40 -29.95 17.16
CA LYS A 305 -12.26 -30.32 18.29
C LYS A 305 -13.43 -31.23 17.88
N ASN A 306 -13.91 -31.08 16.66
CA ASN A 306 -14.88 -31.98 16.05
C ASN A 306 -14.39 -32.34 14.63
N PRO A 307 -13.91 -33.57 14.40
CA PRO A 307 -13.39 -34.02 13.11
C PRO A 307 -14.50 -34.36 12.09
N ASN A 308 -15.76 -34.39 12.52
CA ASN A 308 -16.89 -34.72 11.65
C ASN A 308 -17.20 -33.55 10.73
N GLY A 309 -17.56 -33.83 9.48
CA GLY A 309 -17.97 -32.84 8.50
C GLY A 309 -19.05 -33.41 7.59
N LEU A 310 -20.01 -32.57 7.24
CA LEU A 310 -21.06 -32.89 6.27
C LEU A 310 -20.74 -32.16 4.96
N ILE A 311 -20.76 -32.91 3.86
CA ILE A 311 -20.63 -32.34 2.50
C ILE A 311 -22.01 -32.50 1.88
N LEU A 312 -22.65 -31.37 1.57
CA LEU A 312 -23.93 -31.31 0.86
C LEU A 312 -23.61 -30.87 -0.57
N GLY A 313 -24.02 -31.62 -1.56
CA GLY A 313 -23.90 -31.34 -2.98
C GLY A 313 -25.15 -30.69 -3.54
#